data_61830afe0d109f15287e9deb5ebe8066
#
_entry.id   61830afe0d109f15287e9deb5ebe8066
#
_cell.length_a   1.000
_cell.length_b   1.000
_cell.length_c   1.000
_cell.angle_alpha   90.00
_cell.angle_beta   90.00
_cell.angle_gamma   90.00
#
_symmetry.space_group_name_H-M   'P 1'
#
loop_
_entity.id
_entity.type
_entity.pdbx_description
1 polymer ?
#
loop_
_entity_poly.entity_id
_entity_poly.type
_entity_poly.pdbx_seq_one_letter_code
_entity_poly.pdbx_strand_id
1 'polypeptide(L)'
;KVEDRIYIEQIFFRTKMLLKDIAEELHAIGVHKVYADNEPRTIKELRNRGIRIKPAKKGKDSIRQGLGFIRTHQIFIHEEALETIKEFREYKYKLDDQNDPTDEPLDLNNHSVDATRYALSYALRGAVTIR
;
A
#
# COMPACT_ATOMS: atom_id res chain seq x y z
N LYS A 1 6.07 13.01 -2.17
CA LYS A 1 6.41 12.90 -0.76
C LYS A 1 7.20 14.13 -0.31
N VAL A 2 6.74 14.77 0.74
CA VAL A 2 7.52 15.76 1.45
C VAL A 2 8.29 15.02 2.54
N GLU A 3 9.49 15.46 2.85
CA GLU A 3 10.33 14.84 3.86
C GLU A 3 9.54 14.59 5.15
N ASP A 4 9.58 13.38 5.68
CA ASP A 4 8.88 12.93 6.87
C ASP A 4 7.34 12.92 6.80
N ARG A 5 6.78 13.15 5.64
CA ARG A 5 5.33 13.18 5.47
C ARG A 5 4.89 12.26 4.35
N ILE A 6 3.80 11.55 4.57
CA ILE A 6 3.17 10.71 3.58
C ILE A 6 1.71 11.15 3.45
N TYR A 7 1.28 11.44 2.23
CA TYR A 7 -0.09 11.83 1.95
C TYR A 7 -0.79 10.70 1.23
N ILE A 8 -1.95 10.30 1.72
CA ILE A 8 -2.71 9.17 1.20
C ILE A 8 -4.07 9.64 0.74
N GLU A 9 -4.41 9.30 -0.49
CA GLU A 9 -5.75 9.45 -1.04
C GLU A 9 -6.28 8.09 -1.44
N GLN A 10 -7.57 7.91 -1.34
CA GLN A 10 -8.23 6.68 -1.76
C GLN A 10 -9.01 6.96 -3.05
N ILE A 11 -8.62 6.27 -4.11
CA ILE A 11 -9.26 6.45 -5.41
C ILE A 11 -10.51 5.60 -5.49
N PHE A 12 -10.39 4.34 -5.10
CA PHE A 12 -11.54 3.45 -4.99
C PHE A 12 -11.21 2.35 -3.96
N PHE A 13 -12.27 1.74 -3.46
CA PHE A 13 -12.17 0.64 -2.51
C PHE A 13 -13.34 -0.29 -2.81
N ARG A 14 -13.15 -1.18 -3.77
CA ARG A 14 -14.21 -2.04 -4.30
C ARG A 14 -13.71 -3.45 -4.51
N THR A 15 -14.62 -4.40 -4.44
CA THR A 15 -14.36 -5.79 -4.82
C THR A 15 -14.85 -6.06 -6.23
N LYS A 16 -14.28 -7.06 -6.87
CA LYS A 16 -14.73 -7.53 -8.19
C LYS A 16 -14.72 -6.49 -9.30
N MET A 17 -13.83 -5.50 -9.22
CA MET A 17 -13.63 -4.58 -10.33
C MET A 17 -12.97 -5.29 -11.50
N LEU A 18 -13.45 -5.01 -12.70
CA LEU A 18 -12.80 -5.49 -13.91
C LEU A 18 -11.47 -4.78 -14.11
N LEU A 19 -10.47 -5.47 -14.62
CA LEU A 19 -9.15 -4.88 -14.87
C LEU A 19 -9.23 -3.73 -15.87
N LYS A 20 -10.16 -3.80 -16.82
CA LYS A 20 -10.44 -2.70 -17.73
C LYS A 20 -10.84 -1.43 -16.98
N ASP A 21 -11.72 -1.56 -16.00
CA ASP A 21 -12.21 -0.43 -15.22
C ASP A 21 -11.14 0.14 -14.32
N ILE A 22 -10.31 -0.72 -13.73
CA ILE A 22 -9.15 -0.30 -12.94
C ILE A 22 -8.21 0.53 -13.82
N ALA A 23 -7.90 0.05 -15.02
CA ALA A 23 -7.02 0.77 -15.93
C ALA A 23 -7.60 2.14 -16.32
N GLU A 24 -8.89 2.21 -16.59
CA GLU A 24 -9.56 3.48 -16.92
C GLU A 24 -9.45 4.48 -15.79
N GLU A 25 -9.70 4.05 -14.55
CA GLU A 25 -9.60 4.93 -13.38
C GLU A 25 -8.15 5.42 -13.19
N LEU A 26 -7.19 4.54 -13.33
CA LEU A 26 -5.78 4.90 -13.17
C LEU A 26 -5.32 5.87 -14.27
N HIS A 27 -5.76 5.68 -15.51
CA HIS A 27 -5.47 6.61 -16.59
C HIS A 27 -6.10 7.98 -16.38
N ALA A 28 -7.33 8.00 -15.85
CA ALA A 28 -8.05 9.24 -15.61
C ALA A 28 -7.35 10.15 -14.61
N ILE A 29 -6.69 9.59 -13.61
CA ILE A 29 -5.97 10.38 -12.61
C ILE A 29 -4.50 10.61 -12.96
N GLY A 30 -4.01 10.01 -14.05
CA GLY A 30 -2.65 10.23 -14.52
C GLY A 30 -1.57 9.65 -13.63
N VAL A 31 -1.76 8.44 -13.13
CA VAL A 31 -0.78 7.80 -12.23
C VAL A 31 0.53 7.52 -12.96
N HIS A 32 1.65 7.83 -12.34
CA HIS A 32 2.96 7.55 -12.91
C HIS A 32 3.43 6.12 -12.72
N LYS A 33 3.26 5.59 -11.52
CA LYS A 33 3.70 4.25 -11.16
C LYS A 33 2.67 3.57 -10.28
N VAL A 34 2.48 2.28 -10.51
CA VAL A 34 1.58 1.47 -9.71
C VAL A 34 2.34 0.29 -9.14
N TYR A 35 2.16 0.03 -7.87
CA TYR A 35 2.72 -1.14 -7.20
C TYR A 35 1.57 -1.98 -6.67
N ALA A 36 1.62 -3.26 -6.93
CA ALA A 36 0.52 -4.15 -6.60
C ALA A 36 1.04 -5.45 -6.00
N ASP A 37 0.15 -6.20 -5.41
CA ASP A 37 0.46 -7.55 -4.99
C ASP A 37 0.96 -8.36 -6.20
N ASN A 38 1.86 -9.30 -5.96
CA ASN A 38 2.48 -10.05 -7.03
C ASN A 38 1.52 -11.09 -7.61
N GLU A 39 0.72 -10.65 -8.54
CA GLU A 39 -0.15 -11.52 -9.32
C GLU A 39 0.18 -11.34 -10.80
N PRO A 40 0.94 -12.29 -11.39
CA PRO A 40 1.48 -12.11 -12.75
C PRO A 40 0.45 -11.83 -13.83
N ARG A 41 -0.71 -12.46 -13.76
CA ARG A 41 -1.76 -12.26 -14.77
C ARG A 41 -2.32 -10.85 -14.73
N THR A 42 -2.64 -10.38 -13.55
CA THR A 42 -3.15 -9.02 -13.34
C THR A 42 -2.12 -7.98 -13.79
N ILE A 43 -0.88 -8.16 -13.39
CA ILE A 43 0.21 -7.25 -13.75
C ILE A 43 0.39 -7.21 -15.27
N LYS A 44 0.41 -8.36 -15.91
CA LYS A 44 0.56 -8.45 -17.36
C LYS A 44 -0.58 -7.73 -18.09
N GLU A 45 -1.81 -7.97 -17.66
CA GLU A 45 -2.97 -7.36 -18.32
C GLU A 45 -2.97 -5.84 -18.15
N LEU A 46 -2.68 -5.35 -16.96
CA LEU A 46 -2.61 -3.91 -16.73
C LEU A 46 -1.48 -3.27 -17.51
N ARG A 47 -0.34 -3.94 -17.65
CA ARG A 47 0.73 -3.46 -18.53
C ARG A 47 0.28 -3.37 -19.97
N ASN A 48 -0.46 -4.37 -20.44
CA ASN A 48 -0.99 -4.38 -21.80
C ASN A 48 -1.99 -3.23 -22.03
N ARG A 49 -2.58 -2.72 -20.97
CA ARG A 49 -3.48 -1.57 -21.03
C ARG A 49 -2.78 -0.24 -20.78
N GLY A 50 -1.45 -0.24 -20.79
CA GLY A 50 -0.66 0.97 -20.69
C GLY A 50 -0.35 1.45 -19.28
N ILE A 51 -0.56 0.64 -18.28
CA ILE A 51 -0.26 0.98 -16.89
C ILE A 51 1.18 0.59 -16.56
N ARG A 52 1.93 1.51 -15.97
CA ARG A 52 3.28 1.22 -15.45
C ARG A 52 3.15 0.57 -14.08
N ILE A 53 3.04 -0.73 -14.07
CA ILE A 53 2.80 -1.50 -12.86
C ILE A 53 3.94 -2.46 -12.58
N LYS A 54 4.32 -2.56 -11.32
CA LYS A 54 5.34 -3.50 -10.84
C LYS A 54 4.80 -4.26 -9.63
N PRO A 55 5.24 -5.50 -9.42
CA PRO A 55 4.93 -6.19 -8.20
C PRO A 55 5.62 -5.51 -7.01
N ALA A 56 4.96 -5.49 -5.88
CA ALA A 56 5.53 -4.95 -4.66
C ALA A 56 6.73 -5.79 -4.23
N LYS A 57 7.68 -5.14 -3.56
CA LYS A 57 8.81 -5.86 -2.97
C LYS A 57 8.32 -6.67 -1.80
N LYS A 58 8.55 -7.97 -1.86
CA LYS A 58 8.25 -8.90 -0.79
C LYS A 58 9.51 -9.62 -0.36
N GLY A 59 9.58 -9.94 0.88
CA GLY A 59 10.69 -10.68 1.45
C GLY A 59 10.37 -11.00 2.89
N LYS A 60 11.25 -11.72 3.54
CA LYS A 60 11.02 -12.23 4.88
C LYS A 60 10.60 -11.15 5.88
N ASP A 61 11.22 -9.99 5.80
CA ASP A 61 10.97 -8.91 6.75
C ASP A 61 10.24 -7.71 6.14
N SER A 62 9.63 -7.90 4.96
CA SER A 62 9.02 -6.77 4.24
C SER A 62 7.90 -6.09 5.01
N ILE A 63 7.09 -6.84 5.74
CA ILE A 63 6.01 -6.28 6.55
C ILE A 63 6.58 -5.42 7.67
N ARG A 64 7.56 -5.94 8.39
CA ARG A 64 8.20 -5.23 9.49
C ARG A 64 8.87 -3.95 9.01
N GLN A 65 9.63 -4.05 7.92
CA GLN A 65 10.33 -2.91 7.33
C GLN A 65 9.35 -1.84 6.85
N GLY A 66 8.28 -2.26 6.17
CA GLY A 66 7.27 -1.34 5.66
C GLY A 66 6.56 -0.61 6.79
N LEU A 67 6.17 -1.30 7.83
CA LEU A 67 5.52 -0.68 8.98
C LEU A 67 6.47 0.24 9.73
N GLY A 68 7.73 -0.14 9.86
CA GLY A 68 8.75 0.71 10.46
C GLY A 68 8.92 2.01 9.69
N PHE A 69 8.94 1.93 8.36
CA PHE A 69 9.02 3.12 7.52
C PHE A 69 7.80 4.03 7.72
N ILE A 70 6.61 3.46 7.74
CA ILE A 70 5.37 4.23 7.94
C ILE A 70 5.40 4.92 9.30
N ARG A 71 5.84 4.24 10.35
CA ARG A 71 5.89 4.79 11.70
C ARG A 71 6.83 5.98 11.87
N THR A 72 7.85 6.07 11.03
CA THR A 72 8.82 7.18 11.11
C THR A 72 8.33 8.43 10.39
N HIS A 73 7.13 8.38 9.80
CA HIS A 73 6.58 9.48 9.01
C HIS A 73 5.24 9.93 9.58
N GLN A 74 4.92 11.20 9.35
CA GLN A 74 3.58 11.69 9.60
C GLN A 74 2.68 11.25 8.45
N ILE A 75 1.57 10.64 8.78
CA ILE A 75 0.62 10.16 7.78
C ILE A 75 -0.58 11.07 7.74
N PHE A 76 -0.84 11.62 6.57
CA PHE A 76 -2.00 12.45 6.30
C PHE A 76 -2.91 11.71 5.34
N ILE A 77 -4.10 11.38 5.78
CA ILE A 77 -5.08 10.65 4.97
C ILE A 77 -6.21 11.59 4.60
N HIS A 78 -6.53 11.65 3.32
CA HIS A 78 -7.61 12.51 2.84
C HIS A 78 -8.90 12.20 3.59
N GLU A 79 -9.65 13.23 3.98
CA GLU A 79 -10.84 13.08 4.81
C GLU A 79 -11.95 12.22 4.19
N GLU A 80 -11.98 12.11 2.88
CA GLU A 80 -12.96 11.28 2.18
C GLU A 80 -12.53 9.81 2.03
N ALA A 81 -11.32 9.47 2.42
CA ALA A 81 -10.79 8.10 2.36
C ALA A 81 -11.25 7.31 3.59
N LEU A 82 -12.54 7.10 3.73
CA LEU A 82 -13.15 6.55 4.94
C LEU A 82 -12.65 5.16 5.29
N GLU A 83 -12.58 4.26 4.32
CA GLU A 83 -12.11 2.89 4.54
C GLU A 83 -10.64 2.87 4.92
N THR A 84 -9.83 3.71 4.30
CA THR A 84 -8.41 3.82 4.63
C THR A 84 -8.21 4.34 6.04
N ILE A 85 -8.95 5.38 6.43
CA ILE A 85 -8.89 5.93 7.78
C ILE A 85 -9.25 4.86 8.81
N LYS A 86 -10.31 4.10 8.54
CA LYS A 86 -10.74 3.04 9.44
C LYS A 86 -9.66 1.98 9.60
N GLU A 87 -9.07 1.53 8.51
CA GLU A 87 -8.04 0.50 8.56
C GLU A 87 -6.81 0.96 9.34
N PHE A 88 -6.36 2.19 9.14
CA PHE A 88 -5.21 2.71 9.88
C PHE A 88 -5.49 2.86 11.37
N ARG A 89 -6.71 3.21 11.74
CA ARG A 89 -7.11 3.30 13.15
C ARG A 89 -7.20 1.94 13.82
N GLU A 90 -7.68 0.93 13.10
CA GLU A 90 -7.92 -0.39 13.63
C GLU A 90 -6.76 -1.35 13.44
N TYR A 91 -5.69 -0.91 12.83
CA TYR A 91 -4.54 -1.76 12.57
C TYR A 91 -3.89 -2.20 13.87
N LYS A 92 -3.81 -3.52 14.05
CA LYS A 92 -3.32 -4.11 15.29
C LYS A 92 -2.28 -5.18 15.00
N TYR A 93 -1.47 -5.44 16.02
CA TYR A 93 -0.53 -6.55 16.00
C TYR A 93 -1.11 -7.75 16.72
N LYS A 94 -0.64 -8.94 16.33
CA LYS A 94 -0.94 -10.15 17.05
C LYS A 94 -0.34 -10.08 18.46
N LEU A 95 -1.05 -10.65 19.43
CA LEU A 95 -0.56 -10.76 20.79
C LEU A 95 0.17 -12.09 20.97
N ASP A 96 1.20 -12.09 21.81
CA ASP A 96 1.88 -13.31 22.22
C ASP A 96 1.12 -14.00 23.39
N ASP A 97 1.71 -15.06 23.93
CA ASP A 97 1.08 -15.83 25.00
C ASP A 97 0.88 -15.04 26.29
N GLN A 98 1.62 -13.94 26.48
CA GLN A 98 1.48 -13.04 27.61
C GLN A 98 0.61 -11.83 27.32
N ASN A 99 -0.09 -11.83 26.17
CA ASN A 99 -0.92 -10.71 25.70
C ASN A 99 -0.11 -9.43 25.39
N ASP A 100 1.18 -9.57 25.09
CA ASP A 100 1.99 -8.45 24.63
C ASP A 100 1.99 -8.38 23.08
N PRO A 101 2.01 -7.17 22.49
CA PRO A 101 2.04 -7.03 21.04
C PRO A 101 3.30 -7.64 20.44
N THR A 102 3.14 -8.38 19.35
CA THR A 102 4.26 -8.89 18.55
C THR A 102 4.54 -7.94 17.39
N ASP A 103 5.52 -8.28 16.56
CA ASP A 103 5.80 -7.54 15.32
C ASP A 103 4.89 -7.97 14.17
N GLU A 104 4.09 -9.01 14.36
CA GLU A 104 3.22 -9.53 13.33
C GLU A 104 1.85 -8.87 13.37
N PRO A 105 1.38 -8.29 12.25
CA PRO A 105 0.04 -7.71 12.21
C PRO A 105 -1.04 -8.79 12.21
N LEU A 106 -2.19 -8.45 12.77
CA LEU A 106 -3.38 -9.25 12.57
C LEU A 106 -3.80 -9.16 11.11
N ASP A 107 -4.19 -10.29 10.54
CA ASP A 107 -4.62 -10.36 9.15
C ASP A 107 -6.11 -10.03 9.02
N LEU A 108 -6.46 -8.80 9.38
CA LEU A 108 -7.84 -8.31 9.34
C LEU A 108 -7.88 -6.89 8.78
N ASN A 109 -8.73 -6.68 7.77
CA ASN A 109 -9.04 -5.33 7.26
C ASN A 109 -7.81 -4.44 7.07
N ASN A 110 -6.81 -4.95 6.37
CA ASN A 110 -5.55 -4.24 6.19
C ASN A 110 -5.22 -3.92 4.73
N HIS A 111 -6.23 -3.89 3.86
CA HIS A 111 -6.02 -3.69 2.41
C HIS A 111 -5.35 -2.36 2.08
N SER A 112 -5.82 -1.27 2.69
CA SER A 112 -5.23 0.05 2.46
C SER A 112 -3.85 0.17 3.09
N VAL A 113 -3.64 -0.43 4.25
CA VAL A 113 -2.32 -0.45 4.89
C VAL A 113 -1.34 -1.24 4.03
N ASP A 114 -1.75 -2.38 3.50
CA ASP A 114 -0.92 -3.18 2.61
C ASP A 114 -0.62 -2.42 1.31
N ALA A 115 -1.61 -1.78 0.72
CA ALA A 115 -1.41 -0.99 -0.49
C ALA A 115 -0.40 0.14 -0.27
N THR A 116 -0.49 0.83 0.85
CA THR A 116 0.46 1.87 1.23
C THR A 116 1.87 1.29 1.38
N ARG A 117 1.98 0.17 2.06
CA ARG A 117 3.25 -0.53 2.24
C ARG A 117 3.85 -0.96 0.91
N TYR A 118 3.03 -1.45 -0.02
CA TYR A 118 3.49 -1.81 -1.36
C TYR A 118 4.01 -0.61 -2.13
N ALA A 119 3.30 0.50 -2.10
CA ALA A 119 3.72 1.71 -2.79
C ALA A 119 5.05 2.23 -2.26
N LEU A 120 5.31 2.05 -0.98
CA LEU A 120 6.54 2.51 -0.34
C LEU A 120 7.66 1.48 -0.37
N SER A 121 7.40 0.26 -0.84
CA SER A 121 8.37 -0.83 -0.77
C SER A 121 9.68 -0.56 -1.49
N TYR A 122 9.64 0.18 -2.59
CA TYR A 122 10.84 0.54 -3.32
C TYR A 122 11.60 1.69 -2.65
N ALA A 123 10.92 2.51 -1.89
CA ALA A 123 11.55 3.59 -1.14
C ALA A 123 12.42 3.08 0.01
N LEU A 124 12.13 1.89 0.51
CA LEU A 124 12.90 1.27 1.59
C LEU A 124 14.29 0.81 1.16
N ARG A 125 14.51 0.67 -0.12
CA ARG A 125 15.74 0.10 -0.64
C ARG A 125 16.92 1.03 -0.66
N GLY A 126 16.68 2.27 -0.75
CA GLY A 126 17.75 3.23 -0.78
C GLY A 126 17.14 4.59 -0.58
N ALA A 127 17.48 5.21 0.49
CA ALA A 127 16.98 6.53 0.83
C ALA A 127 17.12 7.51 -0.33
N VAL A 128 18.04 7.24 -1.20
CA VAL A 128 18.31 8.06 -2.37
C VAL A 128 17.17 8.15 -3.32
N THR A 129 16.42 7.09 -3.44
CA THR A 129 15.36 7.01 -4.45
C THR A 129 14.09 7.74 -4.05
N ILE A 130 14.03 8.24 -2.86
CA ILE A 130 12.85 8.92 -2.31
C ILE A 130 12.80 10.39 -2.71
N ARG A 131 13.71 10.84 -3.45
CA ARG A 131 13.79 12.26 -3.82
C ARG A 131 12.92 12.65 -4.97
#